data_35bb99e48cc4220d86c39d26b3bea361
#
_entry.id   35bb99e48cc4220d86c39d26b3bea361
#
_cell.length_a   1.000
_cell.length_b   1.000
_cell.length_c   1.000
_cell.angle_alpha   90.00
_cell.angle_beta   90.00
_cell.angle_gamma   90.00
#
_symmetry.space_group_name_H-M   'P 1'
#
loop_
_entity.id
_entity.type
_entity.pdbx_description
1 polymer ?
#
loop_
_entity_poly.entity_id
_entity_poly.type
_entity_poly.pdbx_seq_one_letter_code
_entity_poly.pdbx_strand_id
1 'polypeptide(L)'
;MKLMFASDIHGSYYYAQKTVEAYREEKAEKLILLGDILYHGPRNDLPKDYAPKKVIELLNGIKNEILCVRGNCDTEVDQMVLEFPVLADYGLLRVRVDFLH
;
A
#
# COMPACT_ATOMS: atom_id res chain seq x y z
N MET A 1 -1.27 15.09 -12.56
CA MET A 1 -1.09 13.70 -12.06
C MET A 1 -1.89 13.50 -10.79
N LYS A 2 -2.66 12.42 -10.73
CA LYS A 2 -3.41 12.09 -9.52
C LYS A 2 -2.70 10.95 -8.79
N LEU A 3 -2.45 11.14 -7.51
CA LEU A 3 -1.81 10.16 -6.63
C LEU A 3 -2.78 9.78 -5.52
N MET A 4 -2.77 8.51 -5.12
CA MET A 4 -3.54 8.06 -3.96
C MET A 4 -2.58 7.57 -2.88
N PHE A 5 -2.81 7.99 -1.65
CA PHE A 5 -2.05 7.58 -0.47
C PHE A 5 -2.92 6.71 0.42
N ALA A 6 -2.35 5.64 0.92
CA ALA A 6 -3.03 4.76 1.88
C ALA A 6 -2.02 4.22 2.88
N SER A 7 -2.50 3.83 4.05
CA SER A 7 -1.68 3.31 5.13
C SER A 7 -2.51 2.39 6.03
N ASP A 8 -1.80 1.58 6.84
CA ASP A 8 -2.41 0.83 7.94
C ASP A 8 -3.47 -0.18 7.50
N ILE A 9 -3.19 -0.89 6.39
CA ILE A 9 -4.05 -1.97 5.91
C ILE A 9 -4.04 -3.15 6.90
N HIS A 10 -2.88 -3.44 7.50
CA HIS A 10 -2.71 -4.45 8.55
C HIS A 10 -3.29 -5.83 8.19
N GLY A 11 -3.15 -6.24 6.91
CA GLY A 11 -3.59 -7.54 6.46
C GLY A 11 -5.10 -7.67 6.22
N SER A 12 -5.86 -6.60 6.33
CA SER A 12 -7.30 -6.60 6.07
C SER A 12 -7.58 -6.63 4.56
N TYR A 13 -8.11 -7.74 4.08
CA TYR A 13 -8.49 -7.84 2.69
C TYR A 13 -9.65 -6.91 2.35
N TYR A 14 -10.57 -6.71 3.30
CA TYR A 14 -11.67 -5.76 3.13
C TYR A 14 -11.15 -4.35 2.83
N TYR A 15 -10.24 -3.84 3.65
CA TYR A 15 -9.70 -2.50 3.46
C TYR A 15 -8.75 -2.42 2.26
N ALA A 16 -7.99 -3.50 1.99
CA ALA A 16 -7.15 -3.55 0.79
C ALA A 16 -7.98 -3.46 -0.49
N GLN A 17 -9.10 -4.20 -0.56
CA GLN A 17 -10.01 -4.12 -1.69
C GLN A 17 -10.60 -2.72 -1.84
N LYS A 18 -11.03 -2.11 -0.75
CA LYS A 18 -11.58 -0.75 -0.77
C LYS A 18 -10.55 0.25 -1.28
N THR A 19 -9.30 0.10 -0.87
CA THR A 19 -8.20 0.95 -1.31
C THR A 19 -7.98 0.81 -2.82
N VAL A 20 -7.92 -0.42 -3.33
CA VAL A 20 -7.70 -0.66 -4.76
C VAL A 20 -8.90 -0.20 -5.59
N GLU A 21 -10.12 -0.43 -5.11
CA GLU A 21 -11.33 0.07 -5.78
C GLU A 21 -11.31 1.60 -5.90
N ALA A 22 -11.01 2.29 -4.80
CA ALA A 22 -10.91 3.75 -4.80
C ALA A 22 -9.81 4.24 -5.74
N TYR A 23 -8.66 3.57 -5.73
CA TYR A 23 -7.54 3.87 -6.61
C TYR A 23 -7.98 3.83 -8.08
N ARG A 24 -8.72 2.80 -8.47
CA ARG A 24 -9.21 2.64 -9.85
C ARG A 24 -10.31 3.63 -10.20
N GLU A 25 -11.27 3.84 -9.30
CA GLU A 25 -12.37 4.79 -9.51
C GLU A 25 -11.85 6.22 -9.69
N GLU A 26 -10.85 6.61 -8.89
CA GLU A 26 -10.23 7.92 -8.98
C GLU A 26 -9.27 8.06 -10.17
N LYS A 27 -8.98 6.96 -10.85
CA LYS A 27 -8.04 6.93 -11.99
C LYS A 27 -6.68 7.52 -11.63
N ALA A 28 -6.21 7.23 -10.41
CA ALA A 28 -4.91 7.67 -9.96
C ALA A 28 -3.80 6.91 -10.72
N GLU A 29 -2.67 7.55 -10.92
CA GLU A 29 -1.55 6.98 -11.67
C GLU A 29 -0.62 6.16 -10.79
N LYS A 30 -0.53 6.49 -9.50
CA LYS A 30 0.29 5.77 -8.53
C LYS A 30 -0.47 5.59 -7.23
N LEU A 31 -0.31 4.41 -6.63
CA LEU A 31 -0.76 4.12 -5.27
C LEU A 31 0.46 4.17 -4.35
N ILE A 32 0.43 5.07 -3.40
CA ILE A 32 1.53 5.28 -2.47
C ILE A 32 1.12 4.73 -1.11
N LEU A 33 1.80 3.66 -0.68
CA LEU A 33 1.52 3.01 0.59
C LEU A 33 2.54 3.46 1.63
N LEU A 34 2.05 3.87 2.79
CA LEU A 34 2.89 4.37 3.88
C LEU A 34 3.22 3.27 4.89
N GLY A 35 3.11 2.01 4.46
CA GLY A 35 3.51 0.85 5.25
C GLY A 35 2.37 0.23 6.04
N ASP A 36 2.74 -0.68 6.95
CA ASP A 36 1.83 -1.46 7.78
C ASP A 36 0.80 -2.23 6.95
N ILE A 37 1.33 -3.01 5.98
CA ILE A 37 0.50 -3.65 4.95
C ILE A 37 -0.09 -4.97 5.43
N LEU A 38 0.74 -5.87 5.98
CA LEU A 38 0.32 -7.26 6.22
C LEU A 38 0.08 -7.60 7.69
N TYR A 39 0.92 -7.14 8.59
CA TYR A 39 0.83 -7.48 10.00
C TYR A 39 -0.06 -6.50 10.75
N HIS A 40 -0.95 -7.04 11.60
CA HIS A 40 -1.88 -6.20 12.36
C HIS A 40 -1.26 -5.51 13.57
N GLY A 41 -0.05 -5.94 14.01
CA GLY A 41 0.64 -5.39 15.16
C GLY A 41 0.27 -6.10 16.47
N PRO A 42 1.21 -6.15 17.44
CA PRO A 42 1.00 -6.91 18.67
C PRO A 42 -0.01 -6.29 19.65
N ARG A 43 -0.34 -5.03 19.46
CA ARG A 43 -1.23 -4.28 20.36
C ARG A 43 -2.64 -4.08 19.81
N ASN A 44 -2.88 -4.53 18.60
CA ASN A 44 -4.15 -4.31 17.91
C ASN A 44 -4.93 -5.61 17.82
N ASP A 45 -6.25 -5.48 17.87
CA ASP A 45 -7.14 -6.60 17.51
C ASP A 45 -7.01 -6.89 16.03
N LEU A 46 -7.40 -8.10 15.62
CA LEU A 46 -7.41 -8.45 14.21
C LEU A 46 -8.40 -7.53 13.46
N PRO A 47 -7.97 -6.93 12.35
CA PRO A 47 -8.86 -6.08 11.57
C PRO A 47 -9.91 -6.92 10.84
N LYS A 48 -10.94 -6.23 10.32
CA LYS A 48 -11.99 -6.85 9.53
C LYS A 48 -11.40 -7.59 8.34
N ASP A 49 -11.82 -8.85 8.16
CA ASP A 49 -11.38 -9.71 7.06
C ASP A 49 -9.85 -9.81 7.00
N TYR A 50 -9.23 -10.19 8.11
CA TYR A 50 -7.79 -10.38 8.16
C TYR A 50 -7.41 -11.59 7.31
N ALA A 51 -6.83 -11.33 6.14
CA ALA A 51 -6.44 -12.34 5.17
C ALA A 51 -5.19 -11.88 4.42
N PRO A 52 -4.01 -11.90 5.07
CA PRO A 52 -2.79 -11.35 4.47
C PRO A 52 -2.41 -12.01 3.14
N LYS A 53 -2.66 -13.29 2.95
CA LYS A 53 -2.38 -13.95 1.65
C LYS A 53 -3.18 -13.34 0.51
N LYS A 54 -4.43 -12.98 0.76
CA LYS A 54 -5.27 -12.32 -0.26
C LYS A 54 -4.81 -10.89 -0.52
N VAL A 55 -4.33 -10.20 0.51
CA VAL A 55 -3.75 -8.86 0.37
C VAL A 55 -2.50 -8.92 -0.50
N ILE A 56 -1.63 -9.92 -0.28
CA ILE A 56 -0.43 -10.13 -1.07
C ILE A 56 -0.78 -10.29 -2.56
N GLU A 57 -1.72 -11.16 -2.88
CA GLU A 57 -2.14 -11.40 -4.26
C GLU A 57 -2.70 -10.13 -4.91
N LEU A 58 -3.56 -9.42 -4.18
CA LEU A 58 -4.19 -8.21 -4.69
C LEU A 58 -3.17 -7.13 -5.02
N LEU A 59 -2.25 -6.86 -4.09
CA LEU A 59 -1.27 -5.78 -4.27
C LEU A 59 -0.18 -6.16 -5.28
N ASN A 60 0.27 -7.42 -5.28
CA ASN A 60 1.25 -7.87 -6.28
C ASN A 60 0.69 -7.77 -7.71
N GLY A 61 -0.63 -7.87 -7.87
CA GLY A 61 -1.28 -7.70 -9.17
C GLY A 61 -1.14 -6.31 -9.76
N ILE A 62 -0.86 -5.30 -8.93
CA ILE A 62 -0.64 -3.92 -9.38
C ILE A 62 0.73 -3.39 -8.93
N LYS A 63 1.69 -4.27 -8.75
CA LYS A 63 3.02 -3.93 -8.22
C LYS A 63 3.74 -2.79 -8.93
N ASN A 64 3.54 -2.66 -10.24
CA ASN A 64 4.20 -1.62 -11.02
C ASN A 64 3.61 -0.21 -10.80
N GLU A 65 2.47 -0.15 -10.14
CA GLU A 65 1.77 1.10 -9.84
C GLU A 65 1.94 1.53 -8.39
N ILE A 66 2.65 0.72 -7.57
CA ILE A 66 2.81 0.95 -6.14
C ILE A 66 4.19 1.53 -5.82
N LEU A 67 4.19 2.58 -5.01
CA LEU A 67 5.36 3.03 -4.26
C LEU A 67 5.06 2.83 -2.79
N CYS A 68 6.02 2.31 -2.04
CA CYS A 68 5.81 2.00 -0.62
C CYS A 68 6.99 2.43 0.21
N VAL A 69 6.71 2.96 1.40
CA VAL A 69 7.71 3.17 2.43
C VAL A 69 7.35 2.33 3.65
N ARG A 70 8.35 2.07 4.50
CA ARG A 70 8.19 1.21 5.67
C ARG A 70 7.36 1.90 6.76
N GLY A 71 6.33 1.19 7.26
CA GLY A 71 5.66 1.54 8.49
C GLY A 71 6.31 0.83 9.69
N ASN A 72 5.68 0.89 10.84
CA ASN A 72 6.24 0.29 12.06
C ASN A 72 6.04 -1.23 12.14
N CYS A 73 5.15 -1.80 11.33
CA CYS A 73 4.86 -3.25 11.35
C CYS A 73 5.46 -4.02 10.18
N ASP A 74 6.10 -3.36 9.22
CA ASP A 74 6.65 -4.05 8.05
C ASP A 74 8.00 -4.70 8.38
N THR A 75 8.20 -5.93 7.90
CA THR A 75 9.37 -6.74 8.20
C THR A 75 10.00 -7.33 6.94
N GLU A 76 11.17 -7.95 7.11
CA GLU A 76 11.85 -8.66 6.03
C GLU A 76 11.02 -9.81 5.47
N VAL A 77 10.19 -10.45 6.30
CA VAL A 77 9.27 -11.50 5.83
C VAL A 77 8.25 -10.91 4.86
N ASP A 78 7.74 -9.72 5.14
CA ASP A 78 6.81 -9.04 4.25
C ASP A 78 7.47 -8.75 2.89
N GLN A 79 8.73 -8.34 2.90
CA GLN A 79 9.47 -8.10 1.67
C GLN A 79 9.66 -9.37 0.84
N MET A 80 9.71 -10.54 1.47
CA MET A 80 9.85 -11.81 0.75
C MET A 80 8.62 -12.17 -0.07
N VAL A 81 7.44 -11.71 0.33
CA VAL A 81 6.17 -12.07 -0.31
C VAL A 81 5.57 -10.95 -1.15
N LEU A 82 5.91 -9.70 -0.88
CA LEU A 82 5.48 -8.56 -1.67
C LEU A 82 6.49 -8.28 -2.79
N GLU A 83 6.01 -8.09 -4.00
CA GLU A 83 6.84 -7.95 -5.20
C GLU A 83 7.18 -6.49 -5.52
N PHE A 84 7.06 -5.62 -4.53
CA PHE A 84 7.50 -4.22 -4.59
C PHE A 84 8.23 -3.88 -3.30
N PRO A 85 9.15 -2.90 -3.31
CA PRO A 85 9.92 -2.55 -2.11
C PRO A 85 9.02 -2.04 -0.98
N VAL A 86 9.21 -2.56 0.24
CA VAL A 86 8.43 -2.18 1.42
C VAL A 86 9.28 -1.71 2.60
N LEU A 87 10.60 -1.86 2.53
CA LEU A 87 11.50 -1.56 3.65
C LEU A 87 12.22 -0.22 3.55
N ALA A 88 11.94 0.57 2.52
CA ALA A 88 12.54 1.88 2.37
C ALA A 88 12.03 2.85 3.45
N ASP A 89 12.94 3.53 4.13
CA ASP A 89 12.58 4.51 5.15
C ASP A 89 12.01 5.78 4.55
N TYR A 90 12.35 6.06 3.27
CA TYR A 90 11.80 7.20 2.53
C TYR A 90 11.78 6.87 1.04
N GLY A 91 10.97 7.62 0.31
CA GLY A 91 10.91 7.53 -1.14
C GLY A 91 10.91 8.91 -1.76
N LEU A 92 11.32 8.96 -3.03
CA LEU A 92 11.28 10.20 -3.82
C LEU A 92 10.29 10.02 -4.95
N LEU A 93 9.39 10.99 -5.08
CA LEU A 93 8.43 11.03 -6.17
C LEU A 93 8.59 12.36 -6.89
N ARG A 94 8.90 12.28 -8.19
CA ARG A 94 9.00 13.48 -9.01
C ARG A 94 7.67 13.78 -9.65
N VAL A 95 7.12 14.95 -9.37
CA VAL A 95 5.84 15.40 -9.91
C VAL A 95 6.07 16.67 -10.73
N ARG A 96 5.52 16.70 -11.93
CA ARG A 96 5.51 17.92 -12.74
C ARG A 96 4.26 18.72 -12.40
N VAL A 97 4.45 19.98 -12.09
CA VAL A 97 3.35 20.90 -11.82
C VAL A 97 3.33 21.96 -12.91
N ASP A 98 2.21 22.09 -13.60
CA ASP A 98 2.02 23.11 -14.63
C ASP A 98 1.11 24.21 -14.06
N PHE A 99 1.54 25.46 -14.22
CA PHE A 99 0.76 26.61 -13.77
C PHE A 99 0.02 27.22 -14.97
N LEU A 100 -1.30 27.34 -14.80
CA LEU A 100 -2.14 28.01 -15.79
C LEU A 100 -2.36 29.46 -15.35
N HIS A 101 -2.14 30.38 -16.26
CA HIS A 101 -2.31 31.83 -16.02
C HIS A 101 -3.59 32.34 -16.65
#